data_0b68931bb66fe7b967533541f38f0332
#
_entry.id   0b68931bb66fe7b967533541f38f0332
#
_cell.length_a   1.000
_cell.length_b   1.000
_cell.length_c   1.000
_cell.angle_alpha   90.00
_cell.angle_beta   90.00
_cell.angle_gamma   90.00
#
_symmetry.space_group_name_H-M   'P 1'
#
loop_
_entity.id
_entity.type
_entity.pdbx_description
1 polymer ?
#
loop_
_entity_poly.entity_id
_entity_poly.type
_entity_poly.pdbx_seq_one_letter_code
_entity_poly.pdbx_strand_id
1 'polypeptide(L)'
;MPQLNCEILPVGARPGTAVVSLHGAVDPKSVSTLATALAGAKGKGYRTLILDLGDVRYINSAGLSYLVHLADGLTGRGGGLHLANAQPKVKVVFDLMGVTQFFRLYKSVPSALAAISAARRPARPRGGLATARRQ
;
A
#
# COMPACT_ATOMS: atom_id res chain seq x y z
N MET A 1 1.42 4.62 -26.25
CA MET A 1 2.07 3.70 -25.36
C MET A 1 1.52 3.81 -23.97
N PRO A 2 1.06 2.74 -23.43
CA PRO A 2 0.54 2.82 -22.08
C PRO A 2 1.68 3.14 -21.14
N GLN A 3 1.45 4.07 -20.31
CA GLN A 3 2.38 4.45 -19.28
C GLN A 3 1.68 4.31 -17.93
N LEU A 4 2.47 4.13 -16.91
CA LEU A 4 1.91 4.09 -15.58
C LEU A 4 1.64 5.51 -15.11
N ASN A 5 0.42 5.75 -14.70
CA ASN A 5 0.02 7.00 -14.08
C ASN A 5 -0.24 6.79 -12.61
N CYS A 6 0.26 7.69 -11.79
CA CYS A 6 0.07 7.62 -10.34
C CYS A 6 -0.52 8.92 -9.85
N GLU A 7 -1.62 8.84 -9.13
CA GLU A 7 -2.23 10.00 -8.49
C GLU A 7 -2.21 9.83 -7.00
N ILE A 8 -1.77 10.84 -6.28
CA ILE A 8 -1.72 10.81 -4.82
C ILE A 8 -2.83 11.68 -4.29
N LEU A 9 -3.74 11.07 -3.53
CA LEU A 9 -4.91 11.74 -3.01
C LEU A 9 -4.86 11.69 -1.48
N PRO A 10 -4.66 12.83 -0.82
CA PRO A 10 -4.65 12.83 0.64
C PRO A 10 -6.01 12.41 1.19
N VAL A 11 -6.00 11.74 2.31
CA VAL A 11 -7.23 11.41 3.02
C VAL A 11 -7.42 12.47 4.08
N GLY A 12 -8.36 13.38 3.85
CA GLY A 12 -8.50 14.55 4.70
C GLY A 12 -8.77 14.24 6.16
N ALA A 13 -9.50 13.19 6.43
CA ALA A 13 -9.84 12.83 7.81
C ALA A 13 -8.71 12.10 8.52
N ARG A 14 -7.64 11.77 7.83
CA ARG A 14 -6.56 10.96 8.39
C ARG A 14 -5.22 11.51 7.94
N PRO A 15 -4.69 12.51 8.66
CA PRO A 15 -3.39 13.07 8.33
C PRO A 15 -2.32 11.96 8.27
N GLY A 16 -1.44 12.05 7.30
CA GLY A 16 -0.41 11.03 7.12
C GLY A 16 -0.84 9.84 6.29
N THR A 17 -2.08 9.84 5.80
CA THR A 17 -2.61 8.76 4.96
C THR A 17 -2.95 9.32 3.59
N ALA A 18 -2.60 8.57 2.55
CA ALA A 18 -2.96 8.93 1.20
C ALA A 18 -3.36 7.69 0.41
N VAL A 19 -4.27 7.89 -0.55
CA VAL A 19 -4.60 6.87 -1.53
C VAL A 19 -3.79 7.17 -2.76
N VAL A 20 -3.12 6.17 -3.30
CA VAL A 20 -2.38 6.30 -4.54
C VAL A 20 -3.09 5.47 -5.59
N SER A 21 -3.69 6.15 -6.56
CA SER A 21 -4.37 5.47 -7.65
C SER A 21 -3.37 5.20 -8.77
N LEU A 22 -3.26 3.95 -9.15
CA LEU A 22 -2.34 3.53 -10.20
C LEU A 22 -3.13 3.11 -11.43
N HIS A 23 -2.68 3.56 -12.58
CA HIS A 23 -3.34 3.25 -13.85
C HIS A 23 -2.28 2.80 -14.84
N GLY A 24 -2.40 1.57 -15.33
CA GLY A 24 -1.50 1.05 -16.33
C GLY A 24 -0.83 -0.24 -15.90
N ALA A 25 0.38 -0.45 -16.38
CA ALA A 25 1.14 -1.65 -16.08
C ALA A 25 2.43 -1.30 -15.40
N VAL A 26 2.83 -2.13 -14.45
CA VAL A 26 4.14 -2.01 -13.81
C VAL A 26 5.05 -3.02 -14.49
N ASP A 27 5.84 -2.55 -15.43
CA ASP A 27 6.74 -3.35 -16.23
C ASP A 27 8.15 -2.77 -16.10
N PRO A 28 9.14 -3.34 -16.79
CA PRO A 28 10.51 -2.83 -16.63
C PRO A 28 10.67 -1.34 -16.97
N LYS A 29 9.80 -0.81 -17.82
CA LYS A 29 9.89 0.61 -18.21
C LYS A 29 9.23 1.54 -17.20
N SER A 30 8.30 1.05 -16.41
CA SER A 30 7.52 1.90 -15.53
C SER A 30 7.81 1.70 -14.04
N VAL A 31 8.67 0.74 -13.68
CA VAL A 31 9.01 0.54 -12.27
C VAL A 31 9.58 1.82 -11.66
N SER A 32 10.41 2.54 -12.40
CA SER A 32 10.99 3.77 -11.86
C SER A 32 9.93 4.85 -11.66
N THR A 33 8.91 4.88 -12.51
CA THR A 33 7.79 5.81 -12.33
C THR A 33 7.06 5.50 -11.03
N LEU A 34 6.79 4.23 -10.77
CA LEU A 34 6.16 3.80 -9.54
C LEU A 34 7.02 4.21 -8.33
N ALA A 35 8.29 3.88 -8.38
CA ALA A 35 9.19 4.18 -7.27
C ALA A 35 9.28 5.67 -7.00
N THR A 36 9.37 6.49 -8.05
CA THR A 36 9.44 7.93 -7.89
C THR A 36 8.17 8.49 -7.25
N ALA A 37 7.00 8.01 -7.70
CA ALA A 37 5.74 8.49 -7.17
C ALA A 37 5.60 8.14 -5.69
N LEU A 38 5.92 6.91 -5.33
CA LEU A 38 5.74 6.46 -3.95
C LEU A 38 6.80 7.05 -3.03
N ALA A 39 8.03 7.23 -3.51
CA ALA A 39 9.05 7.93 -2.73
C ALA A 39 8.63 9.39 -2.51
N GLY A 40 8.01 10.00 -3.51
CA GLY A 40 7.50 11.35 -3.38
C GLY A 40 6.44 11.46 -2.29
N ALA A 41 5.52 10.50 -2.24
CA ALA A 41 4.50 10.48 -1.21
C ALA A 41 5.12 10.33 0.17
N LYS A 42 6.08 9.43 0.30
CA LYS A 42 6.79 9.23 1.55
C LYS A 42 7.53 10.50 1.97
N GLY A 43 8.14 11.19 1.00
CA GLY A 43 8.84 12.44 1.24
C GLY A 43 7.94 13.57 1.71
N LYS A 44 6.65 13.50 1.36
CA LYS A 44 5.68 14.50 1.84
C LYS A 44 5.15 14.19 3.23
N GLY A 45 5.62 13.11 3.84
CA GLY A 45 5.23 12.78 5.20
C GLY A 45 4.12 11.76 5.30
N TYR A 46 3.64 11.22 4.19
CA TYR A 46 2.63 10.16 4.26
C TYR A 46 3.29 8.88 4.76
N ARG A 47 2.74 8.31 5.81
CA ARG A 47 3.26 7.09 6.40
C ARG A 47 2.37 5.90 6.14
N THR A 48 1.13 6.13 5.75
CA THR A 48 0.18 5.08 5.42
C THR A 48 -0.31 5.32 4.02
N LEU A 49 -0.10 4.34 3.15
CA LEU A 49 -0.50 4.45 1.76
C LEU A 49 -1.44 3.31 1.41
N ILE A 50 -2.49 3.65 0.69
CA ILE A 50 -3.41 2.66 0.12
C ILE A 50 -3.25 2.75 -1.38
N LEU A 51 -2.77 1.68 -2.01
CA LEU A 51 -2.64 1.64 -3.45
C LEU A 51 -3.92 1.08 -4.05
N ASP A 52 -4.55 1.86 -4.88
CA ASP A 52 -5.73 1.41 -5.62
C ASP A 52 -5.24 0.76 -6.91
N LEU A 53 -5.41 -0.53 -7.02
CA LEU A 53 -4.91 -1.33 -8.12
C LEU A 53 -5.98 -1.67 -9.15
N GLY A 54 -7.13 -1.00 -9.09
CA GLY A 54 -8.25 -1.33 -9.97
C GLY A 54 -7.92 -1.24 -11.45
N ASP A 55 -7.03 -0.33 -11.81
CA ASP A 55 -6.62 -0.13 -13.19
C ASP A 55 -5.22 -0.66 -13.49
N VAL A 56 -4.68 -1.48 -12.63
CA VAL A 56 -3.37 -2.09 -12.87
C VAL A 56 -3.59 -3.45 -13.51
N ARG A 57 -3.08 -3.62 -14.71
CA ARG A 57 -3.27 -4.86 -15.47
C ARG A 57 -2.14 -5.85 -15.28
N TYR A 58 -0.99 -5.39 -14.86
CA TYR A 58 0.20 -6.22 -14.74
C TYR A 58 1.18 -5.59 -13.77
N ILE A 59 1.87 -6.41 -13.03
CA ILE A 59 2.96 -5.94 -12.19
C ILE A 59 4.07 -6.98 -12.25
N ASN A 60 5.29 -6.52 -12.54
CA ASN A 60 6.43 -7.43 -12.64
C ASN A 60 7.08 -7.66 -11.28
N SER A 61 8.05 -8.58 -11.25
CA SER A 61 8.70 -8.94 -10.00
C SER A 61 9.48 -7.78 -9.37
N ALA A 62 10.05 -6.91 -10.21
CA ALA A 62 10.78 -5.75 -9.66
C ALA A 62 9.81 -4.79 -8.97
N GLY A 63 8.62 -4.60 -9.53
CA GLY A 63 7.61 -3.76 -8.89
C GLY A 63 7.15 -4.35 -7.58
N LEU A 64 6.91 -5.67 -7.55
CA LEU A 64 6.52 -6.33 -6.32
C LEU A 64 7.61 -6.21 -5.26
N SER A 65 8.86 -6.40 -5.66
CA SER A 65 9.99 -6.30 -4.76
C SER A 65 10.07 -4.89 -4.16
N TYR A 66 9.86 -3.87 -5.01
CA TYR A 66 9.84 -2.50 -4.52
C TYR A 66 8.74 -2.29 -3.49
N LEU A 67 7.55 -2.83 -3.75
CA LEU A 67 6.43 -2.67 -2.82
C LEU A 67 6.72 -3.35 -1.48
N VAL A 68 7.38 -4.49 -1.49
CA VAL A 68 7.77 -5.17 -0.25
C VAL A 68 8.71 -4.28 0.57
N HIS A 69 9.71 -3.71 -0.08
CA HIS A 69 10.64 -2.81 0.61
C HIS A 69 9.94 -1.57 1.14
N LEU A 70 9.03 -1.01 0.34
CA LEU A 70 8.28 0.16 0.77
C LEU A 70 7.40 -0.16 1.97
N ALA A 71 6.74 -1.32 1.95
CA ALA A 71 5.89 -1.74 3.06
C ALA A 71 6.71 -1.84 4.35
N ASP A 72 7.89 -2.44 4.25
CA ASP A 72 8.76 -2.58 5.40
C ASP A 72 9.18 -1.22 5.96
N GLY A 73 9.56 -0.31 5.07
CA GLY A 73 9.96 1.04 5.48
C GLY A 73 8.84 1.83 6.12
N LEU A 74 7.62 1.72 5.58
CA LEU A 74 6.49 2.44 6.15
C LEU A 74 6.09 1.87 7.50
N THR A 75 6.14 0.55 7.65
CA THR A 75 5.86 -0.10 8.92
C THR A 75 6.84 0.38 9.99
N GLY A 76 8.09 0.49 9.62
CA GLY A 76 9.12 0.98 10.55
C GLY A 76 8.90 2.40 11.01
N ARG A 77 8.09 3.17 10.26
CA ARG A 77 7.77 4.55 10.61
C ARG A 77 6.40 4.70 11.25
N GLY A 78 5.81 3.60 11.63
CA GLY A 78 4.51 3.65 12.28
C GLY A 78 3.32 3.65 11.34
N GLY A 79 3.54 3.44 10.06
CA GLY A 79 2.49 3.39 9.06
C GLY A 79 2.35 2.02 8.43
N GLY A 80 2.06 2.00 7.16
CA GLY A 80 1.93 0.74 6.44
C GLY A 80 1.52 0.93 5.01
N LEU A 81 1.63 -0.15 4.25
CA LEU A 81 1.20 -0.19 2.86
C LEU A 81 0.03 -1.15 2.74
N HIS A 82 -1.03 -0.68 2.15
CA HIS A 82 -2.26 -1.46 1.95
C HIS A 82 -2.60 -1.45 0.47
N LEU A 83 -3.10 -2.57 -0.02
CA LEU A 83 -3.47 -2.70 -1.42
C LEU A 83 -4.97 -2.91 -1.51
N ALA A 84 -5.60 -2.27 -2.48
CA ALA A 84 -7.05 -2.34 -2.61
C ALA A 84 -7.44 -2.56 -4.06
N ASN A 85 -8.53 -3.26 -4.25
CA ASN A 85 -9.20 -3.35 -5.55
C ASN A 85 -8.38 -4.07 -6.62
N ALA A 86 -7.48 -4.98 -6.24
CA ALA A 86 -6.63 -5.68 -7.20
C ALA A 86 -7.46 -6.57 -8.11
N GLN A 87 -7.16 -6.54 -9.41
CA GLN A 87 -7.79 -7.44 -10.36
C GLN A 87 -7.40 -8.89 -10.06
N PRO A 88 -8.27 -9.86 -10.37
CA PRO A 88 -7.97 -11.25 -10.05
C PRO A 88 -6.63 -11.74 -10.60
N LYS A 89 -6.28 -11.35 -11.82
CA LYS A 89 -5.01 -11.77 -12.41
C LYS A 89 -3.80 -11.18 -11.68
N VAL A 90 -3.97 -10.00 -11.10
CA VAL A 90 -2.89 -9.39 -10.31
C VAL A 90 -2.77 -10.09 -8.95
N LYS A 91 -3.90 -10.44 -8.35
CA LYS A 91 -3.88 -11.21 -7.11
C LYS A 91 -3.20 -12.56 -7.28
N VAL A 92 -3.41 -13.21 -8.41
CA VAL A 92 -2.77 -14.49 -8.71
C VAL A 92 -1.24 -14.31 -8.71
N VAL A 93 -0.75 -13.24 -9.31
CA VAL A 93 0.69 -12.96 -9.32
C VAL A 93 1.21 -12.77 -7.89
N PHE A 94 0.48 -12.05 -7.07
CA PHE A 94 0.87 -11.85 -5.67
C PHE A 94 0.97 -13.18 -4.94
N ASP A 95 -0.02 -14.05 -5.13
CA ASP A 95 -0.02 -15.37 -4.50
C ASP A 95 1.16 -16.21 -4.98
N LEU A 96 1.39 -16.23 -6.29
CA LEU A 96 2.46 -17.02 -6.87
C LEU A 96 3.84 -16.56 -6.42
N MET A 97 4.00 -15.26 -6.22
CA MET A 97 5.27 -14.71 -5.79
C MET A 97 5.45 -14.77 -4.27
N GLY A 98 4.43 -15.21 -3.55
CA GLY A 98 4.53 -15.36 -2.11
C GLY A 98 4.60 -14.07 -1.34
N VAL A 99 4.09 -12.99 -1.90
CA VAL A 99 4.20 -11.67 -1.25
C VAL A 99 2.94 -11.26 -0.49
N THR A 100 1.90 -12.08 -0.51
CA THR A 100 0.66 -11.71 0.18
C THR A 100 0.83 -11.57 1.68
N GLN A 101 1.86 -12.20 2.25
CA GLN A 101 2.14 -12.07 3.67
C GLN A 101 2.68 -10.68 4.05
N PHE A 102 3.11 -9.90 3.07
CA PHE A 102 3.68 -8.57 3.34
C PHE A 102 2.66 -7.46 3.23
N PHE A 103 1.49 -7.74 2.66
CA PHE A 103 0.48 -6.72 2.41
C PHE A 103 -0.87 -7.17 2.87
N ARG A 104 -1.69 -6.21 3.24
CA ARG A 104 -3.10 -6.47 3.39
C ARG A 104 -3.79 -6.12 2.10
N LEU A 105 -4.61 -7.03 1.60
CA LEU A 105 -5.37 -6.85 0.37
C LEU A 105 -6.83 -6.67 0.71
N TYR A 106 -7.41 -5.59 0.22
CA TYR A 106 -8.79 -5.25 0.49
C TYR A 106 -9.57 -5.24 -0.79
N LYS A 107 -10.88 -5.46 -0.69
CA LYS A 107 -11.73 -5.47 -1.87
C LYS A 107 -11.88 -4.09 -2.49
N SER A 108 -11.74 -3.04 -1.69
CA SER A 108 -11.97 -1.69 -2.16
C SER A 108 -11.21 -0.71 -1.29
N VAL A 109 -11.06 0.51 -1.80
CA VAL A 109 -10.43 1.58 -1.03
C VAL A 109 -11.25 1.88 0.24
N PRO A 110 -12.59 1.98 0.20
CA PRO A 110 -13.33 2.19 1.43
C PRO A 110 -13.12 1.10 2.46
N SER A 111 -13.01 -0.17 2.03
CA SER A 111 -12.73 -1.26 2.97
C SER A 111 -11.37 -1.08 3.64
N ALA A 112 -10.37 -0.67 2.87
CA ALA A 112 -9.04 -0.44 3.42
C ALA A 112 -9.07 0.71 4.42
N LEU A 113 -9.76 1.80 4.10
CA LEU A 113 -9.87 2.94 5.00
C LEU A 113 -10.56 2.57 6.30
N ALA A 114 -11.62 1.77 6.21
CA ALA A 114 -12.33 1.33 7.39
C ALA A 114 -11.45 0.47 8.29
N ALA A 115 -10.67 -0.42 7.70
CA ALA A 115 -9.78 -1.29 8.46
C ALA A 115 -8.68 -0.50 9.15
N ILE A 116 -8.12 0.48 8.45
CA ILE A 116 -7.07 1.33 9.02
C ILE A 116 -7.63 2.15 10.18
N SER A 117 -8.83 2.68 10.02
CA SER A 117 -9.48 3.45 11.08
C SER A 117 -9.71 2.59 12.32
N ALA A 118 -10.18 1.38 12.13
CA ALA A 118 -10.42 0.49 13.25
C ALA A 118 -9.12 0.12 13.96
N ALA A 119 -8.07 -0.14 13.19
CA ALA A 119 -6.78 -0.53 13.75
C ALA A 119 -6.12 0.60 14.53
N ARG A 120 -6.48 1.84 14.22
CA ARG A 120 -5.88 2.99 14.91
C ARG A 120 -6.70 3.47 16.09
N ARG A 121 -7.80 2.80 16.42
CA ARG A 121 -8.54 3.16 17.58
C ARG A 121 -7.66 3.08 18.78
N PRO A 122 -7.75 4.06 19.62
CA PRO A 122 -7.00 4.01 20.84
C PRO A 122 -7.57 2.99 21.69
N ALA A 123 -7.29 2.19 21.96
CA ALA A 123 -7.88 1.36 22.69
C ALA A 123 -7.16 0.71 23.43
N ARG A 124 -6.72 0.46 23.38
CA ARG A 124 -6.24 -0.36 23.99
C ARG A 124 -5.29 -0.31 24.60
N PRO A 125 -5.28 -0.14 25.37
CA PRO A 125 -4.24 -0.07 26.03
C PRO A 125 -3.74 -1.28 26.46
N ARG A 126 -3.40 -1.66 26.61
CA ARG A 126 -3.00 -2.63 26.94
C ARG A 126 -2.16 -2.73 27.51
N GLY A 127 -2.33 -2.37 28.02
CA GLY A 127 -1.75 -2.20 28.34
C GLY A 127 -1.04 -2.68 28.54
N GLY A 128 -1.07 -2.74 28.63
CA GLY A 128 -0.56 -3.01 28.58
C GLY A 128 -0.09 -3.77 28.37
N LEU A 129 -0.14 -3.82 28.36
CA LEU A 129 0.22 -4.46 28.00
C LEU A 129 0.74 -4.82 27.45
N ALA A 130 0.82 -4.89 27.32
CA ALA A 130 1.22 -5.14 26.73
C ALA A 130 1.85 -5.38 26.19
N THR A 131 1.95 -5.38 26.02
CA THR A 131 2.45 -5.53 25.49
C THR A 131 3.08 -5.84 24.85
N ALA A 132 3.13 -5.94 24.81
CA ALA A 132 3.52 -6.11 24.17
C ALA A 132 3.96 -6.78 23.48
N ARG A 133 3.89 -6.92 23.36
CA ARG A 133 4.03 -7.43 22.68
C ARG A 133 4.06 -7.89 21.79
N ARG A 134 3.95 -7.77 21.58
CA ARG A 134 3.77 -8.04 20.84
C ARG A 134 3.76 -8.30 20.10
N GLN A 135 3.67 -8.20 19.99
CA GLN A 135 3.50 -8.23 19.40
C GLN A 135 3.56 -8.23 18.96
#